data_3ca0cf810049d9734545d5a053eb7531
#
_entry.id   3ca0cf810049d9734545d5a053eb7531
#
_cell.length_a   1.000
_cell.length_b   1.000
_cell.length_c   1.000
_cell.angle_alpha   90.00
_cell.angle_beta   90.00
_cell.angle_gamma   90.00
#
_symmetry.space_group_name_H-M   'P 1'
#
loop_
_entity.id
_entity.type
_entity.pdbx_description
1 polymer ?
#
loop_
_entity_poly.entity_id
_entity_poly.type
_entity_poly.pdbx_seq_one_letter_code
_entity_poly.pdbx_strand_id
1 'polypeptide(L)'
;MVFQSSALDVFRIRTESGRVEGVLYVLPYRTQFSVRNSHKVYLKRMLLSEDDCNLLPSWAFFIRCLVNADGLLSTASRESFVSNDLLKDARKEIGVAIKEYLRGLVQNNRSVFDKILDVHHFHIKAIASEDNELLRLFMDYLPFETNRGIRSFGSIRSAGNTIGYTRNLEDFRQVRRISGAQGRLVINASYTFDETL
;
A
#
# COMPACT_ATOMS: atom_id res chain seq x y z
N MET A 1 6.45 -2.49 26.48
CA MET A 1 6.37 -3.36 25.27
C MET A 1 5.58 -2.57 24.24
N VAL A 2 6.22 -2.02 23.20
CA VAL A 2 5.58 -1.03 22.30
C VAL A 2 4.80 -1.70 21.17
N PHE A 3 5.12 -2.92 20.80
CA PHE A 3 4.47 -3.65 19.71
C PHE A 3 4.11 -5.07 20.15
N GLN A 4 2.82 -5.41 20.12
CA GLN A 4 2.34 -6.76 20.44
C GLN A 4 2.43 -7.73 19.24
N SER A 5 2.79 -7.25 18.05
CA SER A 5 2.95 -8.08 16.84
C SER A 5 4.26 -7.73 16.13
N SER A 6 4.92 -8.74 15.57
CA SER A 6 6.11 -8.53 14.73
C SER A 6 5.72 -7.81 13.45
N ALA A 7 6.41 -6.72 13.10
CA ALA A 7 6.25 -6.06 11.81
C ALA A 7 6.77 -6.96 10.67
N LEU A 8 6.25 -6.79 9.43
CA LEU A 8 6.85 -7.42 8.25
C LEU A 8 8.21 -6.82 7.95
N ASP A 9 8.32 -5.51 8.10
CA ASP A 9 9.58 -4.77 7.95
C ASP A 9 9.48 -3.41 8.64
N VAL A 10 10.65 -2.77 8.87
CA VAL A 10 10.79 -1.48 9.55
C VAL A 10 11.81 -0.63 8.83
N PHE A 11 11.50 0.63 8.59
CA PHE A 11 12.43 1.57 7.97
C PHE A 11 12.38 2.94 8.65
N ARG A 12 13.47 3.68 8.55
CA ARG A 12 13.60 5.02 9.13
C ARG A 12 13.14 6.08 8.15
N ILE A 13 12.55 7.15 8.70
CA ILE A 13 12.21 8.35 7.94
C ILE A 13 12.77 9.59 8.64
N ARG A 14 13.02 10.61 7.81
CA ARG A 14 13.31 11.96 8.23
C ARG A 14 12.79 12.91 7.16
N THR A 15 12.06 13.97 7.59
CA THR A 15 11.54 15.01 6.70
C THR A 15 12.14 16.37 7.08
N GLU A 16 12.27 17.24 6.11
CA GLU A 16 12.62 18.65 6.32
C GLU A 16 11.39 19.42 6.82
N SER A 17 10.26 19.27 6.13
CA SER A 17 8.98 19.84 6.55
C SER A 17 8.52 19.23 7.87
N GLY A 18 8.21 20.10 8.84
CA GLY A 18 7.76 19.68 10.17
C GLY A 18 8.82 18.99 11.02
N ARG A 19 10.03 18.75 10.51
CA ARG A 19 11.12 18.04 11.19
C ARG A 19 10.64 16.74 11.85
N VAL A 20 10.03 15.89 11.03
CA VAL A 20 9.52 14.59 11.47
C VAL A 20 10.60 13.54 11.32
N GLU A 21 10.92 12.84 12.40
CA GLU A 21 11.90 11.75 12.39
C GLU A 21 11.39 10.55 13.18
N GLY A 22 11.77 9.35 12.76
CA GLY A 22 11.41 8.13 13.47
C GLY A 22 11.42 6.90 12.58
N VAL A 23 10.52 5.98 12.88
CA VAL A 23 10.39 4.72 12.15
C VAL A 23 8.97 4.50 11.66
N LEU A 24 8.89 3.95 10.46
CA LEU A 24 7.69 3.39 9.88
C LEU A 24 7.82 1.87 9.86
N TYR A 25 6.72 1.16 10.08
CA TYR A 25 6.69 -0.28 10.06
C TYR A 25 5.49 -0.81 9.31
N VAL A 26 5.71 -1.90 8.56
CA VAL A 26 4.70 -2.54 7.74
C VAL A 26 3.97 -3.59 8.57
N LEU A 27 2.64 -3.56 8.54
CA LEU A 27 1.79 -4.46 9.31
C LEU A 27 1.85 -5.89 8.76
N PRO A 28 1.89 -6.91 9.66
CA PRO A 28 1.95 -8.31 9.26
C PRO A 28 0.58 -8.94 8.97
N TYR A 29 -0.50 -8.15 9.04
CA TYR A 29 -1.88 -8.61 8.86
C TYR A 29 -2.68 -7.64 8.01
N ARG A 30 -3.74 -8.15 7.40
CA ARG A 30 -4.67 -7.32 6.61
C ARG A 30 -5.39 -6.34 7.51
N THR A 31 -5.38 -5.07 7.12
CA THR A 31 -6.14 -4.01 7.79
C THR A 31 -7.47 -3.82 7.08
N GLN A 32 -8.51 -3.48 7.84
CA GLN A 32 -9.75 -2.96 7.27
C GLN A 32 -9.67 -1.44 7.25
N PHE A 33 -10.22 -0.79 6.23
CA PHE A 33 -10.24 0.68 6.11
C PHE A 33 -10.90 1.39 7.31
N SER A 34 -11.76 0.67 8.04
CA SER A 34 -12.50 1.20 9.20
C SER A 34 -11.79 1.04 10.55
N VAL A 35 -10.67 0.31 10.60
CA VAL A 35 -9.94 0.12 11.86
C VAL A 35 -9.07 1.35 12.12
N ARG A 36 -9.28 2.01 13.26
CA ARG A 36 -8.44 3.11 13.72
C ARG A 36 -6.99 2.64 13.76
N ASN A 37 -6.17 3.39 13.06
CA ASN A 37 -4.76 3.10 12.95
C ASN A 37 -4.04 3.61 14.20
N SER A 38 -3.56 2.69 15.01
CA SER A 38 -2.77 3.02 16.19
C SER A 38 -1.35 3.41 15.74
N HIS A 39 -1.06 4.69 15.79
CA HIS A 39 0.27 5.27 15.59
C HIS A 39 0.84 5.71 16.94
N LYS A 40 2.13 5.98 17.01
CA LYS A 40 2.72 6.68 18.15
C LYS A 40 3.40 7.94 17.64
N VAL A 41 2.71 9.05 17.82
CA VAL A 41 3.16 10.35 17.33
C VAL A 41 3.51 11.24 18.51
N TYR A 42 4.75 11.69 18.53
CA TYR A 42 5.28 12.59 19.52
C TYR A 42 5.44 13.99 18.90
N LEU A 43 5.18 14.99 19.69
CA LEU A 43 5.50 16.38 19.40
C LEU A 43 6.52 16.89 20.44
N LYS A 44 7.71 17.29 19.98
CA LYS A 44 8.79 17.74 20.86
C LYS A 44 9.03 16.75 22.02
N ARG A 45 9.05 15.43 21.68
CA ARG A 45 9.27 14.31 22.61
C ARG A 45 8.15 14.04 23.62
N MET A 46 7.02 14.74 23.52
CA MET A 46 5.81 14.43 24.30
C MET A 46 4.82 13.68 23.43
N LEU A 47 4.20 12.62 23.94
CA LEU A 47 3.18 11.87 23.22
C LEU A 47 2.00 12.80 22.91
N LEU A 48 1.73 12.97 21.61
CA LEU A 48 0.63 13.76 21.10
C LEU A 48 -0.61 12.90 20.93
N SER A 49 -0.45 11.76 20.23
CA SER A 49 -1.57 10.89 19.90
C SER A 49 -1.09 9.46 19.63
N GLU A 50 -1.99 8.52 19.91
CA GLU A 50 -1.87 7.11 19.50
C GLU A 50 -2.79 6.77 18.31
N ASP A 51 -3.60 7.74 17.87
CA ASP A 51 -4.48 7.62 16.71
C ASP A 51 -3.88 8.29 15.47
N ASP A 52 -4.62 8.24 14.35
CA ASP A 52 -4.25 8.91 13.12
C ASP A 52 -4.26 10.43 13.30
N CYS A 53 -3.08 11.03 13.28
CA CYS A 53 -2.89 12.49 13.30
C CYS A 53 -2.88 13.11 11.90
N ASN A 54 -3.37 12.43 10.90
CA ASN A 54 -3.29 12.87 9.51
C ASN A 54 -1.84 13.12 9.02
N LEU A 55 -0.88 12.46 9.62
CA LEU A 55 0.54 12.61 9.27
C LEU A 55 0.95 11.70 8.10
N LEU A 56 0.40 10.48 8.02
CA LEU A 56 0.64 9.58 6.91
C LEU A 56 -0.33 9.86 5.75
N PRO A 57 0.07 9.59 4.49
CA PRO A 57 -0.85 9.57 3.38
C PRO A 57 -1.97 8.54 3.60
N SER A 58 -3.19 8.84 3.18
CA SER A 58 -4.35 7.95 3.36
C SER A 58 -4.16 6.57 2.71
N TRP A 59 -3.40 6.51 1.63
CA TRP A 59 -3.07 5.25 0.96
C TRP A 59 -2.07 4.37 1.73
N ALA A 60 -1.35 4.91 2.72
CA ALA A 60 -0.37 4.18 3.52
C ALA A 60 -1.01 3.38 4.68
N PHE A 61 -2.24 2.90 4.52
CA PHE A 61 -3.04 2.18 5.53
C PHE A 61 -2.36 0.92 6.10
N PHE A 62 -1.44 0.31 5.35
CA PHE A 62 -0.66 -0.86 5.77
C PHE A 62 0.61 -0.50 6.57
N ILE A 63 0.81 0.78 6.83
CA ILE A 63 1.97 1.31 7.57
C ILE A 63 1.51 1.95 8.88
N ARG A 64 2.31 1.78 9.91
CA ARG A 64 2.22 2.51 11.18
C ARG A 64 3.49 3.28 11.42
N CYS A 65 3.40 4.28 12.28
CA CYS A 65 4.56 5.09 12.63
C CYS A 65 4.79 5.19 14.14
N LEU A 66 6.07 5.31 14.46
CA LEU A 66 6.57 5.80 15.75
C LEU A 66 7.52 6.96 15.42
N VAL A 67 7.04 8.18 15.53
CA VAL A 67 7.74 9.38 15.05
C VAL A 67 7.66 10.52 16.05
N ASN A 68 8.64 11.40 16.00
CA ASN A 68 8.64 12.66 16.69
C ASN A 68 8.65 13.81 15.67
N ALA A 69 7.81 14.82 15.88
CA ALA A 69 7.69 16.01 15.05
C ALA A 69 8.06 17.25 15.86
N ASP A 70 9.20 17.87 15.58
CA ASP A 70 9.64 19.05 16.32
C ASP A 70 9.14 20.36 15.74
N GLY A 71 8.77 20.39 14.47
CA GLY A 71 8.39 21.61 13.74
C GLY A 71 6.90 21.78 13.51
N LEU A 72 6.07 20.77 13.73
CA LEU A 72 4.63 20.87 13.58
C LEU A 72 3.96 21.57 14.77
N LEU A 73 2.72 22.03 14.55
CA LEU A 73 1.89 22.67 15.59
C LEU A 73 0.73 21.75 15.95
N SER A 74 0.48 21.58 17.26
CA SER A 74 -0.71 20.86 17.73
C SER A 74 -1.94 21.77 17.76
N THR A 75 -3.12 21.15 17.67
CA THR A 75 -4.40 21.78 17.99
C THR A 75 -4.45 22.21 19.46
N ALA A 76 -5.42 23.06 19.82
CA ALA A 76 -5.60 23.48 21.20
C ALA A 76 -5.91 22.31 22.16
N SER A 77 -6.60 21.26 21.67
CA SER A 77 -6.86 20.03 22.43
C SER A 77 -5.61 19.15 22.61
N ARG A 78 -4.54 19.40 21.86
CA ARG A 78 -3.30 18.59 21.85
C ARG A 78 -3.50 17.14 21.47
N GLU A 79 -4.52 16.83 20.67
CA GLU A 79 -4.81 15.46 20.21
C GLU A 79 -4.43 15.23 18.75
N SER A 80 -4.17 16.31 18.00
CA SER A 80 -3.81 16.24 16.58
C SER A 80 -2.95 17.42 16.16
N PHE A 81 -2.45 17.38 14.92
CA PHE A 81 -1.77 18.53 14.32
C PHE A 81 -2.74 19.51 13.70
N VAL A 82 -2.35 20.80 13.71
CA VAL A 82 -3.06 21.85 12.98
C VAL A 82 -2.96 21.56 11.48
N SER A 83 -4.11 21.54 10.79
CA SER A 83 -4.16 21.35 9.34
C SER A 83 -3.67 22.63 8.64
N ASN A 84 -2.41 22.63 8.22
CA ASN A 84 -1.75 23.72 7.51
C ASN A 84 -0.85 23.17 6.40
N ASP A 85 -0.22 24.06 5.65
CA ASP A 85 0.63 23.65 4.51
C ASP A 85 1.87 22.89 4.99
N LEU A 86 2.43 23.23 6.14
CA LEU A 86 3.58 22.52 6.70
C LEU A 86 3.26 21.05 7.00
N LEU A 87 2.07 20.75 7.52
CA LEU A 87 1.60 19.36 7.72
C LEU A 87 1.38 18.65 6.39
N LYS A 88 0.84 19.33 5.38
CA LYS A 88 0.65 18.76 4.03
C LYS A 88 2.00 18.42 3.38
N ASP A 89 2.98 19.31 3.49
CA ASP A 89 4.33 19.09 2.95
C ASP A 89 5.03 17.95 3.68
N ALA A 90 4.97 17.88 5.00
CA ALA A 90 5.51 16.76 5.78
C ALA A 90 4.88 15.42 5.34
N ARG A 91 3.55 15.37 5.18
CA ARG A 91 2.83 14.19 4.67
C ARG A 91 3.29 13.80 3.27
N LYS A 92 3.49 14.76 2.39
CA LYS A 92 3.98 14.53 1.02
C LYS A 92 5.39 13.93 1.03
N GLU A 93 6.30 14.51 1.83
CA GLU A 93 7.67 13.99 1.98
C GLU A 93 7.67 12.55 2.54
N ILE A 94 6.84 12.27 3.54
CA ILE A 94 6.67 10.91 4.07
C ILE A 94 6.15 9.98 2.97
N GLY A 95 5.19 10.41 2.17
CA GLY A 95 4.66 9.64 1.04
C GLY A 95 5.75 9.31 0.02
N VAL A 96 6.62 10.26 -0.31
CA VAL A 96 7.78 10.03 -1.20
C VAL A 96 8.72 9.00 -0.58
N ALA A 97 9.06 9.15 0.71
CA ALA A 97 9.94 8.21 1.40
C ALA A 97 9.40 6.77 1.43
N ILE A 98 8.08 6.61 1.61
CA ILE A 98 7.43 5.29 1.53
C ILE A 98 7.53 4.69 0.12
N LYS A 99 7.28 5.49 -0.92
CA LYS A 99 7.39 5.03 -2.31
C LYS A 99 8.81 4.62 -2.66
N GLU A 100 9.80 5.39 -2.23
CA GLU A 100 11.23 5.06 -2.42
C GLU A 100 11.64 3.78 -1.67
N TYR A 101 11.18 3.62 -0.43
CA TYR A 101 11.37 2.39 0.32
C TYR A 101 10.81 1.17 -0.42
N LEU A 102 9.59 1.26 -0.93
CA LEU A 102 8.95 0.17 -1.70
C LEU A 102 9.71 -0.14 -2.99
N ARG A 103 10.21 0.89 -3.72
CA ARG A 103 11.09 0.70 -4.88
C ARG A 103 12.38 -0.01 -4.50
N GLY A 104 12.97 0.39 -3.38
CA GLY A 104 14.16 -0.25 -2.84
C GLY A 104 13.95 -1.73 -2.51
N LEU A 105 12.79 -2.09 -1.97
CA LEU A 105 12.46 -3.49 -1.71
C LEU A 105 12.36 -4.32 -2.99
N VAL A 106 11.75 -3.77 -4.04
CA VAL A 106 11.67 -4.44 -5.35
C VAL A 106 13.05 -4.81 -5.89
N GLN A 107 14.02 -3.92 -5.69
CA GLN A 107 15.37 -4.08 -6.21
C GLN A 107 16.28 -4.92 -5.31
N ASN A 108 16.18 -4.75 -4.00
CA ASN A 108 17.17 -5.25 -3.06
C ASN A 108 16.65 -6.33 -2.10
N ASN A 109 15.35 -6.37 -1.85
CA ASN A 109 14.73 -7.33 -0.92
C ASN A 109 13.34 -7.78 -1.37
N ARG A 110 13.33 -8.50 -2.47
CA ARG A 110 12.11 -8.99 -3.11
C ARG A 110 11.26 -9.85 -2.20
N SER A 111 11.87 -10.64 -1.33
CA SER A 111 11.14 -11.52 -0.40
C SER A 111 10.23 -10.74 0.57
N VAL A 112 10.69 -9.59 1.07
CA VAL A 112 9.88 -8.71 1.93
C VAL A 112 8.76 -8.06 1.11
N PHE A 113 9.07 -7.58 -0.09
CA PHE A 113 8.08 -7.01 -0.99
C PHE A 113 6.94 -7.99 -1.33
N ASP A 114 7.28 -9.23 -1.65
CA ASP A 114 6.28 -10.28 -1.94
C ASP A 114 5.39 -10.57 -0.72
N LYS A 115 5.96 -10.61 0.51
CA LYS A 115 5.16 -10.74 1.75
C LYS A 115 4.21 -9.57 1.96
N ILE A 116 4.63 -8.34 1.63
CA ILE A 116 3.75 -7.16 1.69
C ILE A 116 2.59 -7.32 0.70
N LEU A 117 2.85 -7.77 -0.52
CA LEU A 117 1.82 -8.03 -1.51
C LEU A 117 0.88 -9.16 -1.08
N ASP A 118 1.39 -10.27 -0.56
CA ASP A 118 0.58 -11.41 -0.10
C ASP A 118 -0.46 -10.99 0.94
N VAL A 119 -0.07 -10.07 1.84
CA VAL A 119 -0.95 -9.57 2.89
C VAL A 119 -1.87 -8.46 2.39
N HIS A 120 -1.36 -7.51 1.59
CA HIS A 120 -2.03 -6.23 1.33
C HIS A 120 -2.46 -6.01 -0.12
N HIS A 121 -2.30 -6.99 -1.05
CA HIS A 121 -2.56 -6.81 -2.49
C HIS A 121 -3.93 -6.21 -2.82
N PHE A 122 -4.99 -6.60 -2.09
CA PHE A 122 -6.34 -6.10 -2.34
C PHE A 122 -6.43 -4.57 -2.18
N HIS A 123 -5.86 -4.06 -1.09
CA HIS A 123 -5.86 -2.63 -0.83
C HIS A 123 -4.84 -1.88 -1.71
N ILE A 124 -3.74 -2.54 -2.06
CA ILE A 124 -2.76 -1.98 -2.99
C ILE A 124 -3.37 -1.81 -4.39
N LYS A 125 -4.21 -2.73 -4.84
CA LYS A 125 -4.98 -2.57 -6.08
C LYS A 125 -5.90 -1.33 -6.03
N ALA A 126 -6.62 -1.15 -4.92
CA ALA A 126 -7.48 0.02 -4.75
C ALA A 126 -6.71 1.34 -4.90
N ILE A 127 -5.53 1.43 -4.29
CA ILE A 127 -4.73 2.65 -4.36
C ILE A 127 -4.08 2.81 -5.74
N ALA A 128 -3.59 1.72 -6.32
CA ALA A 128 -2.97 1.75 -7.64
C ALA A 128 -3.95 2.20 -8.73
N SER A 129 -5.25 1.97 -8.56
CA SER A 129 -6.28 2.49 -9.48
C SER A 129 -6.42 4.02 -9.44
N GLU A 130 -5.98 4.68 -8.38
CA GLU A 130 -6.09 6.13 -8.18
C GLU A 130 -4.74 6.88 -8.32
N ASP A 131 -3.61 6.19 -8.22
CA ASP A 131 -2.26 6.76 -8.26
C ASP A 131 -1.39 6.08 -9.32
N ASN A 132 -1.16 6.76 -10.42
CA ASN A 132 -0.36 6.26 -11.56
C ASN A 132 1.09 5.88 -11.19
N GLU A 133 1.67 6.50 -10.16
CA GLU A 133 3.03 6.19 -9.72
C GLU A 133 3.04 4.85 -8.97
N LEU A 134 2.08 4.64 -8.09
CA LEU A 134 1.89 3.37 -7.40
C LEU A 134 1.45 2.26 -8.36
N LEU A 135 0.61 2.58 -9.35
CA LEU A 135 0.27 1.63 -10.41
C LEU A 135 1.52 1.11 -11.12
N ARG A 136 2.39 2.00 -11.59
CA ARG A 136 3.64 1.60 -12.26
C ARG A 136 4.57 0.79 -11.35
N LEU A 137 4.58 1.09 -10.06
CA LEU A 137 5.39 0.37 -9.08
C LEU A 137 4.89 -1.05 -8.84
N PHE A 138 3.58 -1.23 -8.72
CA PHE A 138 3.00 -2.49 -8.28
C PHE A 138 2.46 -3.37 -9.42
N MET A 139 2.06 -2.81 -10.57
CA MET A 139 1.29 -3.49 -11.61
C MET A 139 1.86 -4.85 -12.00
N ASP A 140 3.15 -4.93 -12.31
CA ASP A 140 3.78 -6.18 -12.76
C ASP A 140 3.76 -7.29 -11.68
N TYR A 141 3.54 -6.91 -10.43
CA TYR A 141 3.58 -7.81 -9.26
C TYR A 141 2.20 -8.15 -8.72
N LEU A 142 1.18 -7.35 -9.05
CA LEU A 142 -0.19 -7.58 -8.57
C LEU A 142 -0.73 -8.93 -9.06
N PRO A 143 -1.32 -9.74 -8.16
CA PRO A 143 -1.90 -11.01 -8.52
C PRO A 143 -3.27 -10.85 -9.17
N PHE A 144 -3.49 -11.56 -10.27
CA PHE A 144 -4.78 -11.67 -10.96
C PHE A 144 -5.19 -13.15 -11.08
N GLU A 145 -6.48 -13.41 -10.89
CA GLU A 145 -7.04 -14.73 -11.17
C GLU A 145 -7.13 -14.92 -12.68
N THR A 146 -6.62 -16.05 -13.16
CA THR A 146 -6.67 -16.44 -14.57
C THR A 146 -7.25 -17.82 -14.75
N ASN A 147 -7.57 -18.20 -15.99
CA ASN A 147 -7.97 -19.56 -16.33
C ASN A 147 -6.86 -20.62 -16.06
N ARG A 148 -5.65 -20.18 -15.70
CA ARG A 148 -4.49 -21.02 -15.34
C ARG A 148 -4.02 -20.81 -13.90
N GLY A 149 -4.91 -20.33 -13.01
CA GLY A 149 -4.60 -19.99 -11.63
C GLY A 149 -4.21 -18.52 -11.42
N ILE A 150 -3.82 -18.18 -10.20
CA ILE A 150 -3.39 -16.84 -9.85
C ILE A 150 -2.00 -16.59 -10.43
N ARG A 151 -1.82 -15.46 -11.13
CA ARG A 151 -0.57 -15.04 -11.75
C ARG A 151 -0.35 -13.55 -11.55
N SER A 152 0.91 -13.12 -11.43
CA SER A 152 1.24 -11.70 -11.45
C SER A 152 1.03 -11.13 -12.85
N PHE A 153 0.68 -9.84 -12.96
CA PHE A 153 0.44 -9.20 -14.25
C PHE A 153 1.67 -9.25 -15.17
N GLY A 154 2.86 -9.07 -14.63
CA GLY A 154 4.11 -9.21 -15.40
C GLY A 154 4.26 -10.59 -16.04
N SER A 155 3.88 -11.66 -15.30
CA SER A 155 3.85 -13.03 -15.85
C SER A 155 2.78 -13.20 -16.94
N ILE A 156 1.61 -12.56 -16.76
CA ILE A 156 0.53 -12.57 -17.74
C ILE A 156 0.98 -11.87 -19.03
N ARG A 157 1.56 -10.68 -18.91
CA ARG A 157 2.08 -9.88 -20.03
C ARG A 157 3.16 -10.61 -20.83
N SER A 158 4.02 -11.34 -20.12
CA SER A 158 5.10 -12.10 -20.75
C SER A 158 4.62 -13.38 -21.47
N ALA A 159 3.42 -13.86 -21.16
CA ALA A 159 2.90 -15.14 -21.69
C ALA A 159 2.29 -15.04 -23.09
N GLY A 160 2.08 -13.85 -23.66
CA GLY A 160 1.53 -13.69 -25.00
C GLY A 160 0.98 -12.29 -25.31
N ASN A 161 0.78 -12.03 -26.60
CA ASN A 161 0.36 -10.72 -27.12
C ASN A 161 -1.15 -10.44 -26.99
N THR A 162 -1.97 -11.46 -26.71
CA THR A 162 -3.42 -11.30 -26.63
C THR A 162 -3.90 -11.83 -25.28
N ILE A 163 -4.28 -10.91 -24.41
CA ILE A 163 -4.85 -11.20 -23.09
C ILE A 163 -6.35 -10.93 -23.17
N GLY A 164 -7.17 -11.97 -22.92
CA GLY A 164 -8.60 -11.79 -22.75
C GLY A 164 -8.92 -11.47 -21.29
N TYR A 165 -10.02 -10.79 -21.05
CA TYR A 165 -10.55 -10.60 -19.71
C TYR A 165 -12.08 -10.68 -19.70
N THR A 166 -12.64 -10.98 -18.55
CA THR A 166 -14.08 -11.00 -18.32
C THR A 166 -14.42 -10.12 -17.13
N ARG A 167 -15.52 -9.35 -17.23
CA ARG A 167 -15.98 -8.40 -16.20
C ARG A 167 -16.91 -9.03 -15.17
N ASN A 168 -17.39 -10.24 -15.42
CA ASN A 168 -18.22 -10.96 -14.47
C ASN A 168 -17.78 -12.41 -14.29
N LEU A 169 -18.12 -12.96 -13.14
CA LEU A 169 -17.69 -14.30 -12.74
C LEU A 169 -18.33 -15.43 -13.58
N GLU A 170 -19.55 -15.21 -14.06
CA GLU A 170 -20.25 -16.23 -14.87
C GLU A 170 -19.60 -16.37 -16.24
N ASP A 171 -19.32 -15.27 -16.92
CA ASP A 171 -18.59 -15.27 -18.18
C ASP A 171 -17.21 -15.89 -18.00
N PHE A 172 -16.51 -15.57 -16.89
CA PHE A 172 -15.23 -16.19 -16.60
C PHE A 172 -15.33 -17.71 -16.49
N ARG A 173 -16.32 -18.23 -15.78
CA ARG A 173 -16.54 -19.67 -15.61
C ARG A 173 -16.82 -20.38 -16.95
N GLN A 174 -17.58 -19.74 -17.84
CA GLN A 174 -17.89 -20.27 -19.17
C GLN A 174 -16.64 -20.24 -20.08
N VAL A 175 -15.99 -19.09 -20.16
CA VAL A 175 -14.84 -18.88 -21.06
C VAL A 175 -13.59 -19.64 -20.60
N ARG A 176 -13.41 -19.86 -19.30
CA ARG A 176 -12.26 -20.55 -18.71
C ARG A 176 -11.96 -21.90 -19.33
N ARG A 177 -13.01 -22.71 -19.59
CA ARG A 177 -12.85 -24.06 -20.17
C ARG A 177 -12.46 -23.99 -21.64
N ILE A 178 -13.12 -23.14 -22.41
CA ILE A 178 -12.92 -22.99 -23.86
C ILE A 178 -11.54 -22.39 -24.13
N SER A 179 -11.19 -21.32 -23.44
CA SER A 179 -9.91 -20.61 -23.58
C SER A 179 -8.72 -21.49 -23.19
N GLY A 180 -8.89 -22.34 -22.18
CA GLY A 180 -7.87 -23.31 -21.79
C GLY A 180 -7.53 -24.30 -22.91
N ALA A 181 -8.56 -24.83 -23.60
CA ALA A 181 -8.39 -25.71 -24.75
C ALA A 181 -7.74 -25.00 -25.96
N GLN A 182 -7.97 -23.70 -26.13
CA GLN A 182 -7.39 -22.88 -27.20
C GLN A 182 -6.01 -22.31 -26.87
N GLY A 183 -5.46 -22.59 -25.68
CA GLY A 183 -4.19 -22.05 -25.24
C GLY A 183 -4.22 -20.54 -24.90
N ARG A 184 -5.40 -19.91 -24.89
CA ARG A 184 -5.56 -18.48 -24.59
C ARG A 184 -5.58 -18.21 -23.09
N LEU A 185 -4.94 -17.14 -22.67
CA LEU A 185 -4.99 -16.65 -21.29
C LEU A 185 -6.15 -15.70 -21.10
N VAL A 186 -6.96 -15.90 -20.05
CA VAL A 186 -8.09 -15.03 -19.69
C VAL A 186 -8.00 -14.66 -18.23
N ILE A 187 -8.15 -13.37 -17.95
CA ILE A 187 -8.17 -12.76 -16.61
C ILE A 187 -9.62 -12.68 -16.13
N ASN A 188 -9.85 -13.02 -14.88
CA ASN A 188 -11.06 -12.69 -14.16
C ASN A 188 -10.97 -11.27 -13.59
N ALA A 189 -11.56 -10.29 -14.28
CA ALA A 189 -11.62 -8.91 -13.85
C ALA A 189 -12.96 -8.57 -13.15
N SER A 190 -13.64 -9.56 -12.56
CA SER A 190 -14.88 -9.34 -11.82
C SER A 190 -14.68 -8.76 -10.41
N TYR A 191 -13.45 -8.71 -9.92
CA TYR A 191 -13.13 -8.09 -8.64
C TYR A 191 -13.10 -6.56 -8.76
N THR A 192 -13.52 -5.88 -7.72
CA THR A 192 -13.83 -4.44 -7.66
C THR A 192 -12.79 -3.51 -8.32
N PHE A 193 -11.51 -3.85 -8.23
CA PHE A 193 -10.42 -2.99 -8.74
C PHE A 193 -9.74 -3.55 -9.99
N ASP A 194 -10.02 -4.79 -10.37
CA ASP A 194 -9.31 -5.46 -11.47
C ASP A 194 -9.74 -4.94 -12.85
N GLU A 195 -10.94 -4.35 -12.94
CA GLU A 195 -11.44 -3.74 -14.18
C GLU A 195 -10.80 -2.37 -14.43
N THR A 196 -10.39 -1.66 -13.38
CA THR A 196 -9.82 -0.30 -13.47
C THR A 196 -8.30 -0.31 -13.69
N LEU A 197 -7.65 -1.42 -13.37
CA LEU A 197 -6.22 -1.66 -13.57
C LEU A 197 -5.92 -2.20 -14.97
#